data_83b5341c50a517a4cfb5dd3af2916cee
#
_entry.id   83b5341c50a517a4cfb5dd3af2916cee
#
_cell.length_a   1.000
_cell.length_b   1.000
_cell.length_c   1.000
_cell.angle_alpha   90.00
_cell.angle_beta   90.00
_cell.angle_gamma   90.00
#
_symmetry.space_group_name_H-M   'P 1'
#
loop_
_entity.id
_entity.type
_entity.pdbx_description
1 polymer ?
#
loop_
_entity_poly.entity_id
_entity_poly.type
_entity_poly.pdbx_seq_one_letter_code
_entity_poly.pdbx_strand_id
1 'polypeptide(L)'
;GEGYAPHNSVALANSGYVQVELIQTRNDVPSMYRDFLQAGRTGLQHVAYWTADYDADLARLTAQGFKPVMSGEVGERGRFIYFDTEYHPGTVIELSEVAGPKGKMFELIRSASEGWDGSEPVRPFPDLSRL
;
A
#
# COMPACT_ATOMS: atom_id res chain seq x y z
N GLY A 1 23.13 -11.31 -4.38
CA GLY A 1 22.14 -11.54 -5.42
C GLY A 1 21.32 -10.29 -5.60
N GLU A 2 21.20 -9.78 -6.82
CA GLU A 2 20.28 -8.69 -7.14
C GLU A 2 18.87 -9.17 -6.78
N GLY A 3 18.29 -8.58 -5.75
CA GLY A 3 16.92 -8.88 -5.37
C GLY A 3 15.98 -8.37 -6.46
N TYR A 4 15.34 -9.28 -7.16
CA TYR A 4 14.28 -8.92 -8.10
C TYR A 4 13.08 -8.39 -7.30
N ALA A 5 12.96 -7.06 -7.24
CA ALA A 5 11.82 -6.43 -6.60
C ALA A 5 10.56 -6.52 -7.49
N PRO A 6 9.35 -6.68 -6.92
CA PRO A 6 8.11 -6.52 -7.64
C PRO A 6 8.04 -5.13 -8.27
N HIS A 7 7.70 -5.07 -9.56
CA HIS A 7 7.45 -3.82 -10.26
C HIS A 7 5.95 -3.69 -10.51
N ASN A 8 5.34 -2.69 -9.91
CA ASN A 8 3.91 -2.43 -10.00
C ASN A 8 3.64 -1.03 -10.55
N SER A 9 2.59 -0.91 -11.35
CA SER A 9 1.92 0.38 -11.56
C SER A 9 0.84 0.54 -10.51
N VAL A 10 0.78 1.70 -9.90
CA VAL A 10 -0.16 2.00 -8.83
C VAL A 10 -0.94 3.26 -9.17
N ALA A 11 -2.26 3.23 -8.92
CA ALA A 11 -3.10 4.42 -8.95
C ALA A 11 -3.85 4.53 -7.60
N LEU A 12 -3.90 5.74 -7.06
CA LEU A 12 -4.53 6.04 -5.79
C LEU A 12 -5.66 7.06 -5.98
N ALA A 13 -6.76 6.85 -5.29
CA ALA A 13 -7.88 7.78 -5.25
C ALA A 13 -8.58 7.71 -3.89
N ASN A 14 -9.22 8.80 -3.47
CA ASN A 14 -10.03 8.80 -2.25
C ASN A 14 -11.52 8.79 -2.54
N SER A 15 -12.25 8.02 -1.72
CA SER A 15 -13.69 8.11 -1.55
C SER A 15 -13.96 8.47 -0.09
N GLY A 16 -14.10 9.76 0.19
CA GLY A 16 -14.09 10.25 1.56
C GLY A 16 -12.78 9.93 2.28
N TYR A 17 -12.86 9.26 3.42
CA TYR A 17 -11.68 8.87 4.22
C TYR A 17 -11.04 7.54 3.79
N VAL A 18 -11.65 6.81 2.85
CA VAL A 18 -11.08 5.57 2.34
C VAL A 18 -10.24 5.87 1.12
N GLN A 19 -8.96 5.49 1.15
CA GLN A 19 -8.10 5.53 -0.02
C GLN A 19 -8.14 4.18 -0.74
N VAL A 20 -8.45 4.22 -2.03
CA VAL A 20 -8.46 3.05 -2.91
C VAL A 20 -7.14 3.00 -3.65
N GLU A 21 -6.49 1.84 -3.63
CA GLU A 21 -5.27 1.58 -4.38
C GLU A 21 -5.55 0.54 -5.47
N LEU A 22 -5.28 0.89 -6.72
CA LEU A 22 -5.30 -0.03 -7.84
C LEU A 22 -3.86 -0.45 -8.16
N ILE A 23 -3.60 -1.76 -8.16
CA ILE A 23 -2.27 -2.30 -8.37
C ILE A 23 -2.28 -3.17 -9.64
N GLN A 24 -1.33 -2.91 -10.53
CA GLN A 24 -1.06 -3.76 -11.69
C GLN A 24 0.40 -4.20 -11.67
N THR A 25 0.64 -5.50 -11.59
CA THR A 25 1.99 -6.08 -11.68
C THR A 25 2.55 -5.91 -13.10
N ARG A 26 3.83 -5.56 -13.19
CA ARG A 26 4.55 -5.32 -14.45
C ARG A 26 5.67 -6.33 -14.73
N ASN A 27 5.99 -7.16 -13.76
CA ASN A 27 6.96 -8.25 -13.92
C ASN A 27 6.46 -9.52 -13.22
N ASP A 28 7.06 -10.67 -13.54
CA ASP A 28 6.67 -11.98 -13.01
C ASP A 28 7.64 -12.45 -11.92
N VAL A 29 7.92 -11.59 -10.94
CA VAL A 29 8.74 -11.97 -9.80
C VAL A 29 7.88 -12.49 -8.66
N PRO A 30 8.38 -13.39 -7.80
CA PRO A 30 7.67 -13.86 -6.62
C PRO A 30 7.22 -12.69 -5.73
N SER A 31 5.91 -12.62 -5.49
CA SER A 31 5.30 -11.59 -4.64
C SER A 31 3.88 -12.00 -4.27
N MET A 32 3.35 -11.45 -3.19
CA MET A 32 1.95 -11.64 -2.83
C MET A 32 0.98 -11.18 -3.92
N TYR A 33 1.34 -10.15 -4.69
CA TYR A 33 0.54 -9.66 -5.82
C TYR A 33 0.45 -10.72 -6.93
N ARG A 34 1.60 -11.30 -7.32
CA ARG A 34 1.64 -12.36 -8.31
C ARG A 34 0.86 -13.60 -7.86
N ASP A 35 1.08 -14.03 -6.63
CA ASP A 35 0.44 -15.22 -6.09
C ASP A 35 -1.08 -15.08 -6.05
N PHE A 36 -1.59 -13.90 -5.72
CA PHE A 36 -3.01 -13.56 -5.77
C PHE A 36 -3.58 -13.72 -7.20
N LEU A 37 -2.90 -13.17 -8.20
CA LEU A 37 -3.32 -13.25 -9.60
C LEU A 37 -3.22 -14.67 -10.16
N GLN A 38 -2.15 -15.40 -9.84
CA GLN A 38 -1.96 -16.79 -10.28
C GLN A 38 -2.99 -17.74 -9.67
N ALA A 39 -3.52 -17.43 -8.50
CA ALA A 39 -4.65 -18.14 -7.90
C ALA A 39 -6.00 -17.84 -8.60
N GLY A 40 -5.99 -17.08 -9.70
CA GLY A 40 -7.19 -16.68 -10.44
C GLY A 40 -8.04 -15.63 -9.72
N ARG A 41 -7.49 -14.94 -8.75
CA ARG A 41 -8.20 -13.95 -7.94
C ARG A 41 -8.10 -12.56 -8.57
N THR A 42 -9.17 -11.78 -8.42
CA THR A 42 -9.25 -10.36 -8.79
C THR A 42 -10.06 -9.61 -7.74
N GLY A 43 -9.93 -8.30 -7.70
CA GLY A 43 -10.65 -7.46 -6.74
C GLY A 43 -9.85 -7.20 -5.49
N LEU A 44 -10.50 -7.13 -4.32
CA LEU A 44 -9.85 -6.75 -3.07
C LEU A 44 -8.81 -7.79 -2.65
N GLN A 45 -7.55 -7.36 -2.52
CA GLN A 45 -6.45 -8.18 -2.06
C GLN A 45 -6.09 -7.88 -0.60
N HIS A 46 -5.92 -6.61 -0.24
CA HIS A 46 -5.51 -6.23 1.11
C HIS A 46 -6.25 -5.00 1.63
N VAL A 47 -6.15 -4.82 2.94
CA VAL A 47 -6.55 -3.61 3.65
C VAL A 47 -5.33 -3.08 4.40
N ALA A 48 -5.01 -1.80 4.20
CA ALA A 48 -3.90 -1.14 4.85
C ALA A 48 -4.36 -0.31 6.06
N TYR A 49 -3.65 -0.44 7.17
CA TYR A 49 -3.76 0.41 8.34
C TYR A 49 -2.56 1.35 8.40
N TRP A 50 -2.83 2.63 8.48
CA TRP A 50 -1.79 3.66 8.54
C TRP A 50 -1.32 3.87 9.97
N THR A 51 -0.02 4.06 10.14
CA THR A 51 0.62 4.33 11.43
C THR A 51 1.69 5.41 11.32
N ALA A 52 1.84 6.19 12.38
CA ALA A 52 2.97 7.07 12.59
C ALA A 52 4.04 6.47 13.53
N ASP A 53 3.73 5.35 14.19
CA ASP A 53 4.62 4.62 15.12
C ASP A 53 4.78 3.15 14.67
N TYR A 54 5.44 3.00 13.52
CA TYR A 54 5.57 1.72 12.82
C TYR A 54 6.20 0.63 13.69
N ASP A 55 7.28 0.94 14.42
CA ASP A 55 8.02 -0.07 15.18
C ASP A 55 7.21 -0.59 16.38
N ALA A 56 6.50 0.30 17.07
CA ALA A 56 5.64 -0.10 18.19
C ALA A 56 4.44 -0.93 17.71
N ASP A 57 3.79 -0.52 16.61
CA ASP A 57 2.66 -1.25 16.06
C ASP A 57 3.07 -2.61 15.47
N LEU A 58 4.22 -2.68 14.79
CA LEU A 58 4.77 -3.93 14.29
C LEU A 58 5.06 -4.90 15.45
N ALA A 59 5.71 -4.42 16.51
CA ALA A 59 5.98 -5.23 17.70
C ALA A 59 4.69 -5.74 18.35
N ARG A 60 3.69 -4.87 18.48
CA ARG A 60 2.38 -5.23 19.04
C ARG A 60 1.66 -6.29 18.20
N LEU A 61 1.60 -6.13 16.89
CA LEU A 61 0.96 -7.09 16.00
C LEU A 61 1.68 -8.43 15.98
N THR A 62 3.02 -8.43 15.97
CA THR A 62 3.83 -9.64 16.02
C THR A 62 3.62 -10.39 17.35
N ALA A 63 3.55 -9.67 18.48
CA ALA A 63 3.25 -10.26 19.78
C ALA A 63 1.83 -10.89 19.84
N GLN A 64 0.90 -10.40 19.03
CA GLN A 64 -0.44 -10.96 18.88
C GLN A 64 -0.49 -12.16 17.91
N GLY A 65 0.64 -12.55 17.31
CA GLY A 65 0.74 -13.72 16.43
C GLY A 65 0.63 -13.39 14.93
N PHE A 66 0.57 -12.13 14.54
CA PHE A 66 0.63 -11.75 13.12
C PHE A 66 2.01 -12.06 12.55
N LYS A 67 2.06 -12.79 11.44
CA LYS A 67 3.31 -13.24 10.80
C LYS A 67 3.63 -12.34 9.60
N PRO A 68 4.75 -11.60 9.63
CA PRO A 68 5.22 -10.86 8.46
C PRO A 68 5.58 -11.78 7.29
N VAL A 69 5.19 -11.40 6.07
CA VAL A 69 5.46 -12.19 4.85
C VAL A 69 6.12 -11.40 3.73
N MET A 70 5.86 -10.09 3.64
CA MET A 70 6.50 -9.23 2.65
C MET A 70 6.58 -7.81 3.18
N SER A 71 7.68 -7.13 2.93
CA SER A 71 7.87 -5.72 3.33
C SER A 71 8.61 -4.92 2.28
N GLY A 72 8.51 -3.61 2.38
CA GLY A 72 9.23 -2.66 1.55
C GLY A 72 9.15 -1.25 2.12
N GLU A 73 9.62 -0.28 1.33
CA GLU A 73 9.64 1.12 1.72
C GLU A 73 9.37 2.03 0.53
N VAL A 74 8.58 3.06 0.73
CA VAL A 74 8.27 4.12 -0.24
C VAL A 74 8.69 5.47 0.35
N GLY A 75 9.89 5.92 -0.01
CA GLY A 75 10.49 7.12 0.57
C GLY A 75 10.87 6.94 2.05
N GLU A 76 11.49 7.97 2.61
CA GLU A 76 11.88 7.98 4.02
C GLU A 76 10.66 7.86 4.94
N ARG A 77 10.76 7.00 5.99
CA ARG A 77 9.67 6.74 6.93
C ARG A 77 8.34 6.37 6.24
N GLY A 78 8.44 5.62 5.14
CA GLY A 78 7.33 5.11 4.36
C GLY A 78 7.33 3.59 4.27
N ARG A 79 7.78 2.88 5.32
CA ARG A 79 7.82 1.42 5.39
C ARG A 79 6.42 0.83 5.30
N PHE A 80 6.34 -0.37 4.76
CA PHE A 80 5.11 -1.17 4.79
C PHE A 80 5.44 -2.64 5.01
N ILE A 81 4.50 -3.38 5.57
CA ILE A 81 4.63 -4.81 5.81
C ILE A 81 3.26 -5.48 5.67
N TYR A 82 3.25 -6.60 4.98
CA TYR A 82 2.08 -7.46 4.85
C TYR A 82 2.20 -8.64 5.81
N PHE A 83 1.05 -9.07 6.34
CA PHE A 83 0.95 -10.20 7.25
C PHE A 83 0.23 -11.39 6.60
N ASP A 84 0.58 -12.60 7.04
CA ASP A 84 -0.08 -13.84 6.65
C ASP A 84 -1.45 -13.92 7.35
N THR A 85 -2.42 -13.22 6.79
CA THR A 85 -3.79 -13.13 7.31
C THR A 85 -4.84 -13.50 6.27
N GLU A 86 -4.41 -14.04 5.12
CA GLU A 86 -5.34 -14.37 4.04
C GLU A 86 -6.03 -15.72 4.28
N TYR A 87 -7.07 -15.72 5.09
CA TYR A 87 -7.96 -16.88 5.29
C TYR A 87 -9.03 -17.01 4.19
N HIS A 88 -9.30 -15.90 3.49
CA HIS A 88 -10.14 -15.82 2.29
C HIS A 88 -9.80 -14.52 1.53
N PRO A 89 -10.25 -14.35 0.26
CA PRO A 89 -9.91 -13.16 -0.55
C PRO A 89 -10.22 -11.84 0.17
N GLY A 90 -9.26 -10.92 0.10
CA GLY A 90 -9.41 -9.56 0.64
C GLY A 90 -9.07 -9.41 2.12
N THR A 91 -8.52 -10.43 2.78
CA THR A 91 -8.19 -10.38 4.21
C THR A 91 -6.70 -10.18 4.53
N VAL A 92 -5.86 -9.97 3.54
CA VAL A 92 -4.46 -9.59 3.78
C VAL A 92 -4.42 -8.24 4.48
N ILE A 93 -3.66 -8.18 5.58
CA ILE A 93 -3.45 -6.95 6.35
C ILE A 93 -2.08 -6.36 6.01
N GLU A 94 -2.07 -5.06 5.71
CA GLU A 94 -0.88 -4.24 5.59
C GLU A 94 -0.80 -3.27 6.76
N LEU A 95 0.38 -3.14 7.36
CA LEU A 95 0.74 -2.01 8.22
C LEU A 95 1.59 -1.04 7.39
N SER A 96 1.14 0.20 7.25
CA SER A 96 1.74 1.21 6.36
C SER A 96 2.16 2.45 7.14
N GLU A 97 3.47 2.73 7.20
CA GLU A 97 4.02 3.91 7.85
C GLU A 97 3.73 5.17 7.01
N VAL A 98 3.14 6.16 7.64
CA VAL A 98 2.77 7.43 7.00
C VAL A 98 3.45 8.65 7.66
N ALA A 99 4.55 8.42 8.35
CA ALA A 99 5.28 9.48 9.08
C ALA A 99 6.20 10.33 8.20
N GLY A 100 6.38 9.95 6.93
CA GLY A 100 7.24 10.63 5.95
C GLY A 100 6.49 11.17 4.73
N PRO A 101 7.21 11.40 3.62
CA PRO A 101 6.65 11.93 2.37
C PRO A 101 5.47 11.12 1.81
N LYS A 102 5.47 9.79 2.01
CA LYS A 102 4.33 8.94 1.60
C LYS A 102 3.02 9.39 2.26
N GLY A 103 3.05 9.68 3.55
CA GLY A 103 1.86 10.17 4.25
C GLY A 103 1.38 11.54 3.74
N LYS A 104 2.31 12.43 3.42
CA LYS A 104 1.98 13.73 2.80
C LYS A 104 1.36 13.54 1.41
N MET A 105 1.88 12.61 0.61
CA MET A 105 1.29 12.26 -0.69
C MET A 105 -0.15 11.74 -0.53
N PHE A 106 -0.38 10.85 0.43
CA PHE A 106 -1.72 10.32 0.70
C PHE A 106 -2.71 11.41 1.10
N GLU A 107 -2.25 12.39 1.90
CA GLU A 107 -3.06 13.55 2.29
C GLU A 107 -3.35 14.48 1.11
N LEU A 108 -2.39 14.70 0.20
CA LEU A 108 -2.60 15.48 -1.02
C LEU A 108 -3.66 14.83 -1.91
N ILE A 109 -3.63 13.49 -2.05
CA ILE A 109 -4.63 12.76 -2.84
C ILE A 109 -6.02 12.88 -2.19
N ARG A 110 -6.10 12.74 -0.86
CA ARG A 110 -7.36 12.93 -0.13
C ARG A 110 -7.91 14.34 -0.34
N SER A 111 -7.08 15.36 -0.14
CA SER A 111 -7.48 16.77 -0.29
C SER A 111 -7.91 17.09 -1.72
N ALA A 112 -7.25 16.50 -2.74
CA ALA A 112 -7.61 16.68 -4.14
C ALA A 112 -8.98 16.08 -4.50
N SER A 113 -9.49 15.14 -3.70
CA SER A 113 -10.82 14.56 -3.90
C SER A 113 -11.95 15.42 -3.32
N GLU A 114 -11.63 16.33 -2.40
CA GLU A 114 -12.61 17.21 -1.76
C GLU A 114 -13.04 18.31 -2.72
N GLY A 115 -14.34 18.40 -2.99
CA GLY A 115 -14.89 19.40 -3.91
C GLY A 115 -14.43 19.26 -5.36
N TRP A 116 -13.92 18.09 -5.77
CA TRP A 116 -13.48 17.85 -7.14
C TRP A 116 -14.62 18.01 -8.14
N ASP A 117 -14.36 18.76 -9.19
CA ASP A 117 -15.33 19.15 -10.21
C ASP A 117 -15.44 18.16 -11.39
N GLY A 118 -14.68 17.07 -11.36
CA GLY A 118 -14.63 16.08 -12.45
C GLY A 118 -13.54 16.35 -13.49
N SER A 119 -12.82 17.47 -13.41
CA SER A 119 -11.72 17.78 -14.33
C SER A 119 -10.42 17.06 -13.93
N GLU A 120 -9.56 16.79 -14.93
CA GLU A 120 -8.26 16.18 -14.74
C GLU A 120 -8.31 14.94 -13.81
N PRO A 121 -9.08 13.88 -14.16
CA PRO A 121 -9.33 12.75 -13.28
C PRO A 121 -8.08 11.89 -13.03
N VAL A 122 -7.08 11.97 -13.88
CA VAL A 122 -5.80 11.28 -13.74
C VAL A 122 -4.67 12.29 -13.70
N ARG A 123 -3.90 12.25 -12.61
CA ARG A 123 -2.77 13.17 -12.36
C ARG A 123 -1.53 12.37 -12.02
N PRO A 124 -0.32 12.81 -12.42
CA PRO A 124 0.91 12.13 -12.00
C PRO A 124 1.10 12.24 -10.50
N PHE A 125 1.77 11.24 -9.90
CA PHE A 125 2.18 11.34 -8.50
C PHE A 125 3.11 12.53 -8.29
N PRO A 126 3.00 13.23 -7.15
CA PRO A 126 3.96 14.24 -6.77
C PRO A 126 5.35 13.62 -6.57
N ASP A 127 6.38 14.41 -6.81
CA ASP A 127 7.76 14.03 -6.49
C ASP A 127 7.92 13.95 -4.95
N LEU A 128 8.10 12.75 -4.42
CA LEU A 128 8.25 12.51 -2.99
C LEU A 128 9.44 13.24 -2.37
N SER A 129 10.48 13.54 -3.15
CA SER A 129 11.63 14.29 -2.66
C SER A 129 11.32 15.76 -2.36
N ARG A 130 10.15 16.25 -2.79
CA ARG A 130 9.69 17.63 -2.58
C ARG A 130 8.62 17.74 -1.49
N LEU A 131 8.24 16.64 -0.88
CA LEU A 131 7.26 16.56 0.19
C LEU A 131 7.94 16.42 1.56
#